data_939a97d215150a9ab7174560d558dda7
#
_entry.id   939a97d215150a9ab7174560d558dda7
#
_cell.length_a   1.000
_cell.length_b   1.000
_cell.length_c   1.000
_cell.angle_alpha   90.00
_cell.angle_beta   90.00
_cell.angle_gamma   90.00
#
_symmetry.space_group_name_H-M   'P 1'
#
loop_
_entity.id
_entity.type
_entity.pdbx_description
1 polymer ?
#
loop_
_entity_poly.entity_id
_entity_poly.type
_entity_poly.pdbx_seq_one_letter_code
_entity_poly.pdbx_strand_id
1 'polypeptide(L)'
;MCYVINPRGATEETAETAGYGENKRCYVKRTLDKNMLELNKQGYLNGHTPFSSIVAFSALIVAYLNKKKYIVLSNEASANESTIYEEEVNHQYSKSYEFEQDFNEYVKENILDGIEYFSLLRPISEYQIAKHFAKLSEFYSIFKSCNAGSKENKWCANCPKCLFVYIILSPFMNKKDMINIFGEDLLEKESL
;
A
#
# COMPACT_ATOMS: atom_id res chain seq x y z
N MET A 1 16.22 2.94 -5.66
CA MET A 1 15.25 3.52 -6.62
C MET A 1 13.86 3.28 -6.08
N CYS A 2 12.99 4.26 -6.14
CA CYS A 2 11.60 4.13 -5.74
C CYS A 2 10.72 3.94 -6.99
N TYR A 3 9.93 2.88 -7.02
CA TYR A 3 8.92 2.63 -8.05
C TYR A 3 7.61 3.34 -7.66
N VAL A 4 7.02 4.07 -8.59
CA VAL A 4 5.80 4.87 -8.34
C VAL A 4 4.83 4.68 -9.50
N ILE A 5 3.63 4.14 -9.19
CA ILE A 5 2.57 3.96 -10.20
C ILE A 5 1.42 4.94 -9.95
N ASN A 6 1.13 5.79 -10.94
CA ASN A 6 0.11 6.83 -10.85
C ASN A 6 0.11 7.54 -9.47
N PRO A 7 1.22 8.16 -9.05
CA PRO A 7 1.37 8.71 -7.71
C PRO A 7 0.27 9.73 -7.40
N ARG A 8 -0.14 9.77 -6.15
CA ARG A 8 -1.12 10.73 -5.64
C ARG A 8 -0.63 11.26 -4.30
N GLY A 9 -0.78 12.57 -4.11
CA GLY A 9 -0.60 13.25 -2.84
C GLY A 9 0.62 12.75 -2.04
N ALA A 10 0.36 12.10 -0.93
CA ALA A 10 1.38 11.64 0.02
C ALA A 10 2.47 10.72 -0.57
N THR A 11 2.27 10.10 -1.73
CA THR A 11 3.26 9.16 -2.31
C THR A 11 4.57 9.87 -2.66
N GLU A 12 4.49 11.03 -3.27
CA GLU A 12 5.66 11.79 -3.70
C GLU A 12 6.36 12.42 -2.50
N GLU A 13 5.59 13.04 -1.59
CA GLU A 13 6.11 13.63 -0.36
C GLU A 13 6.79 12.57 0.52
N THR A 14 6.20 11.38 0.65
CA THR A 14 6.79 10.26 1.38
C THR A 14 8.11 9.81 0.75
N ALA A 15 8.16 9.68 -0.57
CA ALA A 15 9.38 9.30 -1.27
C ALA A 15 10.48 10.36 -1.11
N GLU A 16 10.13 11.65 -1.18
CA GLU A 16 11.05 12.77 -0.97
C GLU A 16 11.65 12.74 0.44
N THR A 17 10.79 12.67 1.44
CA THR A 17 11.19 12.61 2.86
C THR A 17 12.06 11.38 3.16
N ALA A 18 11.81 10.26 2.48
CA ALA A 18 12.64 9.06 2.56
C ALA A 18 13.97 9.17 1.79
N GLY A 19 14.31 10.34 1.21
CA GLY A 19 15.55 10.56 0.46
C GLY A 19 15.55 10.05 -0.97
N TYR A 20 14.36 9.75 -1.51
CA TYR A 20 14.17 9.40 -2.92
C TYR A 20 13.69 10.62 -3.71
N GLY A 21 14.59 11.56 -3.99
CA GLY A 21 14.32 12.69 -4.89
C GLY A 21 13.91 12.24 -6.28
N GLU A 22 13.43 13.17 -7.10
CA GLU A 22 12.83 12.89 -8.42
C GLU A 22 13.72 12.01 -9.31
N ASN A 23 15.02 12.25 -9.31
CA ASN A 23 16.01 11.48 -10.08
C ASN A 23 16.22 10.02 -9.60
N LYS A 24 15.68 9.66 -8.44
CA LYS A 24 15.69 8.30 -7.88
C LYS A 24 14.33 7.61 -7.97
N ARG A 25 13.35 8.22 -8.62
CA ARG A 25 12.01 7.66 -8.81
C ARG A 25 11.84 7.16 -10.24
N CYS A 26 11.13 6.06 -10.38
CA CYS A 26 10.68 5.55 -11.67
C CYS A 26 9.15 5.61 -11.71
N TYR A 27 8.63 6.42 -12.60
CA TYR A 27 7.19 6.64 -12.74
C TYR A 27 6.59 5.68 -13.77
N VAL A 28 5.55 4.97 -13.37
CA VAL A 28 4.76 4.13 -14.25
C VAL A 28 3.36 4.74 -14.39
N LYS A 29 2.95 5.02 -15.60
CA LYS A 29 1.62 5.54 -15.91
C LYS A 29 0.71 4.38 -16.32
N ARG A 30 -0.36 4.16 -15.56
CA ARG A 30 -1.46 3.28 -15.92
C ARG A 30 -2.66 4.09 -16.35
N THR A 31 -3.24 3.77 -17.48
CA THR A 31 -4.51 4.32 -17.95
C THR A 31 -5.56 3.22 -18.03
N LEU A 32 -6.78 3.52 -17.63
CA LEU A 32 -7.90 2.60 -17.78
C LEU A 32 -8.49 2.73 -19.18
N ASP A 33 -8.97 1.63 -19.75
CA ASP A 33 -9.63 1.61 -21.03
C ASP A 33 -10.92 2.46 -21.00
N LYS A 34 -11.11 3.30 -21.99
CA LYS A 34 -12.25 4.21 -22.05
C LYS A 34 -13.58 3.49 -22.26
N ASN A 35 -13.57 2.39 -23.03
CA ASN A 35 -14.78 1.58 -23.27
C ASN A 35 -15.21 0.89 -21.96
N MET A 36 -14.25 0.39 -21.17
CA MET A 36 -14.54 -0.19 -19.86
C MET A 36 -15.21 0.86 -18.93
N LEU A 37 -14.70 2.08 -18.90
CA LEU A 37 -15.27 3.15 -18.08
C LEU A 37 -16.67 3.55 -18.55
N GLU A 38 -16.93 3.53 -19.85
CA GLU A 38 -18.26 3.80 -20.41
C GLU A 38 -19.25 2.69 -20.11
N LEU A 39 -18.85 1.42 -20.27
CA LEU A 39 -19.66 0.26 -19.90
C LEU A 39 -20.04 0.27 -18.42
N ASN A 40 -19.10 0.66 -17.53
CA ASN A 40 -19.40 0.81 -16.10
C ASN A 40 -20.49 1.85 -15.82
N LYS A 41 -20.50 2.98 -16.54
CA LYS A 41 -21.57 3.99 -16.42
C LYS A 41 -22.94 3.45 -16.87
N GLN A 42 -22.95 2.51 -17.79
CA GLN A 42 -24.15 1.83 -18.28
C GLN A 42 -24.62 0.69 -17.35
N GLY A 43 -23.91 0.46 -16.23
CA GLY A 43 -24.26 -0.55 -15.23
C GLY A 43 -23.69 -1.94 -15.50
N TYR A 44 -22.81 -2.10 -16.49
CA TYR A 44 -22.09 -3.37 -16.68
C TYR A 44 -21.11 -3.61 -15.54
N LEU A 45 -21.12 -4.82 -15.02
CA LEU A 45 -20.20 -5.23 -13.95
C LEU A 45 -18.81 -5.49 -14.52
N ASN A 46 -17.80 -4.94 -13.89
CA ASN A 46 -16.43 -5.38 -14.06
C ASN A 46 -15.94 -6.08 -12.79
N GLY A 47 -15.10 -7.09 -12.95
CA GLY A 47 -14.47 -7.76 -11.82
C GLY A 47 -13.45 -6.86 -11.11
N HIS A 48 -13.11 -7.24 -9.88
CA HIS A 48 -12.01 -6.62 -9.17
C HIS A 48 -10.67 -7.05 -9.77
N THR A 49 -9.93 -6.10 -10.34
CA THR A 49 -8.59 -6.39 -10.86
C THR A 49 -7.60 -6.47 -9.68
N PRO A 50 -6.82 -7.56 -9.54
CA PRO A 50 -5.82 -7.69 -8.47
C PRO A 50 -4.67 -6.70 -8.69
N PHE A 51 -4.82 -5.50 -8.16
CA PHE A 51 -3.89 -4.39 -8.43
C PHE A 51 -2.46 -4.70 -8.03
N SER A 52 -2.24 -5.45 -6.95
CA SER A 52 -0.89 -5.84 -6.51
C SER A 52 -0.18 -6.74 -7.52
N SER A 53 -0.90 -7.59 -8.27
CA SER A 53 -0.32 -8.36 -9.37
C SER A 53 0.13 -7.45 -10.52
N ILE A 54 -0.66 -6.40 -10.86
CA ILE A 54 -0.24 -5.41 -11.85
C ILE A 54 1.03 -4.68 -11.39
N VAL A 55 1.11 -4.36 -10.11
CA VAL A 55 2.32 -3.76 -9.51
C VAL A 55 3.50 -4.71 -9.63
N ALA A 56 3.34 -6.00 -9.33
CA ALA A 56 4.40 -7.00 -9.41
C ALA A 56 5.00 -7.09 -10.82
N PHE A 57 4.17 -7.32 -11.86
CA PHE A 57 4.65 -7.43 -13.23
C PHE A 57 5.22 -6.11 -13.78
N SER A 58 4.62 -4.97 -13.47
CA SER A 58 5.19 -3.68 -13.91
C SER A 58 6.47 -3.32 -13.18
N ALA A 59 6.59 -3.66 -11.89
CA ALA A 59 7.83 -3.49 -11.13
C ALA A 59 8.94 -4.43 -11.64
N LEU A 60 8.61 -5.64 -12.11
CA LEU A 60 9.55 -6.55 -12.75
C LEU A 60 10.18 -5.92 -14.01
N ILE A 61 9.35 -5.32 -14.87
CA ILE A 61 9.84 -4.60 -16.06
C ILE A 61 10.78 -3.46 -15.65
N VAL A 62 10.37 -2.67 -14.67
CA VAL A 62 11.18 -1.56 -14.16
C VAL A 62 12.49 -2.06 -13.56
N ALA A 63 12.47 -3.13 -12.77
CA ALA A 63 13.66 -3.72 -12.17
C ALA A 63 14.63 -4.22 -13.26
N TYR A 64 14.13 -4.92 -14.25
CA TYR A 64 14.92 -5.41 -15.39
C TYR A 64 15.61 -4.27 -16.16
N LEU A 65 14.82 -3.27 -16.57
CA LEU A 65 15.35 -2.11 -17.33
C LEU A 65 16.38 -1.30 -16.55
N ASN A 66 16.26 -1.26 -15.20
CA ASN A 66 17.16 -0.52 -14.32
C ASN A 66 18.23 -1.43 -13.66
N LYS A 67 18.38 -2.68 -14.10
CA LYS A 67 19.36 -3.64 -13.58
C LYS A 67 19.30 -3.80 -12.05
N LYS A 68 18.07 -3.88 -11.50
CA LYS A 68 17.80 -4.12 -10.08
C LYS A 68 17.51 -5.60 -9.86
N LYS A 69 18.07 -6.17 -8.78
CA LYS A 69 17.89 -7.57 -8.40
C LYS A 69 16.68 -7.79 -7.49
N TYR A 70 16.30 -6.78 -6.73
CA TYR A 70 15.29 -6.91 -5.69
C TYR A 70 14.14 -5.96 -5.93
N ILE A 71 12.92 -6.51 -5.87
CA ILE A 71 11.66 -5.77 -5.82
C ILE A 71 11.13 -5.93 -4.40
N VAL A 72 11.14 -4.85 -3.64
CA VAL A 72 10.80 -4.87 -2.22
C VAL A 72 9.47 -4.18 -1.99
N LEU A 73 8.55 -4.90 -1.36
CA LEU A 73 7.23 -4.41 -0.96
C LEU A 73 7.12 -4.25 0.56
N SER A 74 5.98 -3.78 1.00
CA SER A 74 5.66 -3.53 2.41
C SER A 74 4.41 -4.27 2.89
N ASN A 75 4.05 -5.41 2.26
CA ASN A 75 2.97 -6.22 2.80
C ASN A 75 3.40 -6.81 4.15
N GLU A 76 2.50 -6.73 5.10
CA GLU A 76 2.66 -7.21 6.47
C GLU A 76 2.10 -8.64 6.66
N ALA A 77 2.19 -9.16 7.89
CA ALA A 77 1.75 -10.51 8.22
C ALA A 77 0.25 -10.75 7.94
N SER A 78 -0.60 -9.77 8.27
CA SER A 78 -2.07 -9.89 8.11
C SER A 78 -2.54 -10.01 6.66
N ALA A 79 -1.71 -9.67 5.69
CA ALA A 79 -2.03 -9.88 4.27
C ALA A 79 -2.16 -11.37 3.87
N ASN A 80 -1.74 -12.29 4.74
CA ASN A 80 -1.93 -13.75 4.55
C ASN A 80 -3.25 -14.27 5.13
N GLU A 81 -3.96 -13.47 5.91
CA GLU A 81 -5.15 -13.93 6.62
C GLU A 81 -6.32 -14.15 5.66
N SER A 82 -7.11 -15.19 5.95
CA SER A 82 -8.39 -15.39 5.27
C SER A 82 -9.34 -14.23 5.57
N THR A 83 -10.14 -13.90 4.58
CA THR A 83 -11.16 -12.85 4.68
C THR A 83 -12.56 -13.41 4.90
N ILE A 84 -12.69 -14.73 4.89
CA ILE A 84 -13.93 -15.46 5.19
C ILE A 84 -13.67 -16.34 6.42
N TYR A 85 -14.54 -16.22 7.41
CA TYR A 85 -14.44 -17.02 8.64
C TYR A 85 -14.59 -18.52 8.29
N GLU A 86 -13.71 -19.34 8.85
CA GLU A 86 -13.64 -20.81 8.61
C GLU A 86 -13.38 -21.27 7.17
N GLU A 87 -13.01 -20.36 6.25
CA GLU A 87 -12.63 -20.73 4.88
C GLU A 87 -11.25 -20.20 4.52
N GLU A 88 -10.51 -20.94 3.70
CA GLU A 88 -9.19 -20.53 3.19
C GLU A 88 -9.32 -19.59 1.97
N VAL A 89 -10.13 -18.53 2.09
CA VAL A 89 -10.33 -17.57 1.00
C VAL A 89 -9.72 -16.23 1.35
N ASN A 90 -8.64 -15.89 0.67
CA ASN A 90 -8.01 -14.57 0.76
C ASN A 90 -8.29 -13.74 -0.49
N HIS A 91 -9.24 -12.79 -0.40
CA HIS A 91 -9.53 -11.88 -1.52
C HIS A 91 -8.36 -10.92 -1.84
N GLN A 92 -7.34 -10.86 -0.98
CA GLN A 92 -6.10 -10.14 -1.20
C GLN A 92 -4.92 -11.05 -1.59
N TYR A 93 -5.20 -12.22 -2.19
CA TYR A 93 -4.18 -13.19 -2.60
C TYR A 93 -2.93 -12.54 -3.22
N SER A 94 -3.08 -11.56 -4.10
CA SER A 94 -1.94 -10.85 -4.72
C SER A 94 -1.07 -10.04 -3.76
N LYS A 95 -1.38 -10.02 -2.46
CA LYS A 95 -0.55 -9.48 -1.39
C LYS A 95 -0.03 -10.56 -0.45
N SER A 96 -0.44 -11.81 -0.59
CA SER A 96 -0.05 -12.93 0.27
C SER A 96 1.40 -13.36 0.04
N TYR A 97 1.92 -14.16 0.97
CA TYR A 97 3.20 -14.82 0.82
C TYR A 97 3.17 -15.91 -0.27
N GLU A 98 2.05 -16.61 -0.39
CA GLU A 98 1.82 -17.58 -1.44
C GLU A 98 1.98 -16.95 -2.82
N PHE A 99 1.36 -15.79 -3.06
CA PHE A 99 1.56 -15.04 -4.30
C PHE A 99 3.03 -14.64 -4.52
N GLU A 100 3.77 -14.28 -3.48
CA GLU A 100 5.19 -13.95 -3.61
C GLU A 100 6.00 -15.16 -4.09
N GLN A 101 5.71 -16.36 -3.59
CA GLN A 101 6.35 -17.59 -4.01
C GLN A 101 5.98 -17.94 -5.46
N ASP A 102 4.70 -18.00 -5.78
CA ASP A 102 4.20 -18.30 -7.12
C ASP A 102 4.74 -17.31 -8.17
N PHE A 103 4.78 -16.03 -7.83
CA PHE A 103 5.31 -15.01 -8.73
C PHE A 103 6.81 -15.19 -8.99
N ASN A 104 7.61 -15.46 -7.97
CA ASN A 104 9.05 -15.70 -8.12
C ASN A 104 9.32 -16.96 -8.94
N GLU A 105 8.60 -18.06 -8.68
CA GLU A 105 8.72 -19.30 -9.44
C GLU A 105 8.34 -19.08 -10.91
N TYR A 106 7.17 -18.47 -11.16
CA TYR A 106 6.72 -18.16 -12.51
C TYR A 106 7.73 -17.29 -13.29
N VAL A 107 8.25 -16.23 -12.65
CA VAL A 107 9.21 -15.33 -13.28
C VAL A 107 10.50 -16.08 -13.63
N LYS A 108 11.02 -16.87 -12.69
CA LYS A 108 12.25 -17.64 -12.88
C LYS A 108 12.13 -18.66 -14.00
N GLU A 109 11.02 -19.36 -14.09
CA GLU A 109 10.82 -20.43 -15.08
C GLU A 109 10.44 -19.92 -16.47
N ASN A 110 9.68 -18.82 -16.54
CA ASN A 110 9.02 -18.42 -17.78
C ASN A 110 9.49 -17.08 -18.35
N ILE A 111 10.18 -16.23 -17.57
CA ILE A 111 10.55 -14.89 -18.00
C ILE A 111 12.05 -14.64 -17.91
N LEU A 112 12.61 -14.65 -16.70
CA LEU A 112 14.03 -14.40 -16.45
C LEU A 112 14.43 -14.83 -15.03
N ASP A 113 15.68 -15.17 -14.84
CA ASP A 113 16.28 -15.44 -13.53
C ASP A 113 17.03 -14.21 -12.99
N GLY A 114 17.23 -14.17 -11.67
CA GLY A 114 18.07 -13.18 -10.97
C GLY A 114 17.34 -11.91 -10.52
N ILE A 115 16.00 -11.86 -10.56
CA ILE A 115 15.19 -10.83 -9.88
C ILE A 115 14.31 -11.52 -8.85
N GLU A 116 14.34 -11.01 -7.62
CA GLU A 116 13.56 -11.51 -6.49
C GLU A 116 12.53 -10.47 -6.05
N TYR A 117 11.30 -10.94 -5.83
CA TYR A 117 10.15 -10.16 -5.35
C TYR A 117 9.76 -10.61 -3.95
N PHE A 118 9.75 -9.71 -2.98
CA PHE A 118 9.40 -10.03 -1.60
C PHE A 118 8.89 -8.82 -0.81
N SER A 119 8.18 -9.09 0.29
CA SER A 119 7.69 -8.07 1.21
C SER A 119 8.54 -8.02 2.47
N LEU A 120 9.22 -6.89 2.69
CA LEU A 120 10.13 -6.68 3.82
C LEU A 120 9.41 -6.72 5.18
N LEU A 121 8.15 -6.29 5.24
CA LEU A 121 7.37 -6.23 6.47
C LEU A 121 6.62 -7.53 6.79
N ARG A 122 6.75 -8.56 5.94
CA ARG A 122 6.08 -9.86 6.12
C ARG A 122 6.27 -10.50 7.51
N PRO A 123 7.47 -10.44 8.13
CA PRO A 123 7.69 -11.07 9.44
C PRO A 123 7.10 -10.32 10.63
N ILE A 124 6.54 -9.11 10.44
CA ILE A 124 6.08 -8.26 11.53
C ILE A 124 4.60 -7.93 11.43
N SER A 125 3.97 -7.78 12.59
CA SER A 125 2.57 -7.40 12.70
C SER A 125 2.36 -5.90 12.51
N GLU A 126 1.14 -5.49 12.19
CA GLU A 126 0.76 -4.07 12.08
C GLU A 126 1.04 -3.29 13.37
N TYR A 127 0.89 -3.93 14.54
CA TYR A 127 1.25 -3.35 15.83
C TYR A 127 2.75 -3.03 15.94
N GLN A 128 3.60 -3.95 15.49
CA GLN A 128 5.05 -3.73 15.45
C GLN A 128 5.41 -2.63 14.43
N ILE A 129 4.74 -2.59 13.28
CA ILE A 129 4.90 -1.53 12.28
C ILE A 129 4.55 -0.17 12.91
N ALA A 130 3.40 -0.07 13.60
CA ALA A 130 2.98 1.15 14.30
C ALA A 130 4.02 1.62 15.33
N LYS A 131 4.58 0.69 16.11
CA LYS A 131 5.66 0.97 17.06
C LYS A 131 6.93 1.52 16.40
N HIS A 132 7.29 1.01 15.22
CA HIS A 132 8.44 1.52 14.45
C HIS A 132 8.11 2.87 13.81
N PHE A 133 6.94 3.02 13.22
CA PHE A 133 6.47 4.26 12.60
C PHE A 133 6.43 5.43 13.59
N ALA A 134 6.01 5.19 14.83
CA ALA A 134 5.96 6.19 15.89
C ALA A 134 7.33 6.81 16.25
N LYS A 135 8.42 6.33 15.69
CA LYS A 135 9.76 6.91 15.83
C LYS A 135 10.17 7.79 14.65
N LEU A 136 9.34 7.83 13.61
CA LEU A 136 9.61 8.52 12.34
C LEU A 136 8.75 9.79 12.24
N SER A 137 9.00 10.75 13.15
CA SER A 137 8.19 11.96 13.29
C SER A 137 8.14 12.82 12.03
N GLU A 138 9.15 12.74 11.16
CA GLU A 138 9.22 13.44 9.88
C GLU A 138 8.12 13.02 8.91
N PHE A 139 7.51 11.82 9.10
CA PHE A 139 6.43 11.32 8.25
C PHE A 139 5.02 11.63 8.80
N TYR A 140 4.87 12.12 10.02
CA TYR A 140 3.58 12.29 10.68
C TYR A 140 2.60 13.17 9.89
N SER A 141 3.09 14.28 9.35
CA SER A 141 2.26 15.21 8.56
C SER A 141 1.97 14.71 7.14
N ILE A 142 2.76 13.75 6.66
CA ILE A 142 2.79 13.35 5.26
C ILE A 142 1.96 12.07 5.04
N PHE A 143 2.11 11.04 5.89
CA PHE A 143 1.49 9.76 5.63
C PHE A 143 -0.03 9.84 5.61
N LYS A 144 -0.64 9.23 4.61
CA LYS A 144 -2.09 9.18 4.42
C LYS A 144 -2.45 7.80 3.85
N SER A 145 -3.32 7.08 4.55
CA SER A 145 -3.85 5.79 4.06
C SER A 145 -5.38 5.76 3.96
N CYS A 146 -6.04 6.87 4.26
CA CYS A 146 -7.49 7.01 4.18
C CYS A 146 -7.97 7.02 2.72
N ASN A 147 -8.83 6.07 2.35
CA ASN A 147 -9.38 6.01 1.00
C ASN A 147 -10.35 7.16 0.70
N ALA A 148 -11.20 7.54 1.66
CA ALA A 148 -12.17 8.61 1.51
C ALA A 148 -11.50 9.99 1.35
N GLY A 149 -10.44 10.26 2.13
CA GLY A 149 -9.68 11.51 2.06
C GLY A 149 -8.55 11.54 1.02
N SER A 150 -8.33 10.44 0.29
CA SER A 150 -7.18 10.30 -0.60
C SER A 150 -7.12 11.31 -1.74
N LYS A 151 -8.28 11.76 -2.23
CA LYS A 151 -8.36 12.77 -3.30
C LYS A 151 -7.93 14.16 -2.83
N GLU A 152 -8.12 14.45 -1.55
CA GLU A 152 -7.82 15.73 -0.91
C GLU A 152 -6.51 15.68 -0.10
N ASN A 153 -5.79 14.56 -0.21
CA ASN A 153 -4.54 14.30 0.53
C ASN A 153 -4.68 14.53 2.06
N LYS A 154 -5.78 14.05 2.65
CA LYS A 154 -6.07 14.20 4.09
C LYS A 154 -6.62 12.92 4.71
N TRP A 155 -6.57 12.83 6.03
CA TRP A 155 -7.38 11.90 6.80
C TRP A 155 -8.82 12.43 6.84
N CYS A 156 -9.82 11.58 6.55
CA CYS A 156 -11.22 12.02 6.64
C CYS A 156 -11.75 12.04 8.07
N ALA A 157 -11.01 11.43 9.01
CA ALA A 157 -11.37 11.32 10.43
C ALA A 157 -12.80 10.78 10.69
N ASN A 158 -13.38 10.07 9.73
CA ASN A 158 -14.77 9.57 9.79
C ASN A 158 -14.96 8.25 9.03
N CYS A 159 -14.00 7.34 9.10
CA CYS A 159 -14.13 6.00 8.51
C CYS A 159 -13.41 4.96 9.36
N PRO A 160 -13.78 3.67 9.24
CA PRO A 160 -13.15 2.59 10.01
C PRO A 160 -11.63 2.54 9.89
N LYS A 161 -11.09 2.88 8.71
CA LYS A 161 -9.64 2.90 8.50
C LYS A 161 -8.94 4.01 9.30
N CYS A 162 -9.54 5.20 9.40
CA CYS A 162 -9.00 6.27 10.23
C CYS A 162 -8.98 5.86 11.70
N LEU A 163 -10.08 5.28 12.19
CA LEU A 163 -10.19 4.79 13.56
C LEU A 163 -9.16 3.67 13.83
N PHE A 164 -9.05 2.69 12.95
CA PHE A 164 -8.09 1.61 13.09
C PHE A 164 -6.65 2.14 13.21
N VAL A 165 -6.24 3.05 12.32
CA VAL A 165 -4.88 3.61 12.35
C VAL A 165 -4.67 4.46 13.60
N TYR A 166 -5.70 5.19 14.05
CA TYR A 166 -5.65 5.95 15.30
C TYR A 166 -5.44 5.02 16.50
N ILE A 167 -6.25 3.97 16.62
CA ILE A 167 -6.17 3.00 17.72
C ILE A 167 -4.78 2.34 17.77
N ILE A 168 -4.27 1.86 16.63
CA ILE A 168 -3.01 1.12 16.61
C ILE A 168 -1.77 2.00 16.89
N LEU A 169 -1.85 3.30 16.61
CA LEU A 169 -0.80 4.28 16.90
C LEU A 169 -0.86 4.83 18.33
N SER A 170 -2.05 4.90 18.92
CA SER A 170 -2.27 5.54 20.22
C SER A 170 -1.40 5.01 21.38
N PRO A 171 -0.99 3.71 21.44
CA PRO A 171 -0.08 3.24 22.48
C PRO A 171 1.35 3.79 22.37
N PHE A 172 1.74 4.33 21.23
CA PHE A 172 3.12 4.73 20.93
C PHE A 172 3.30 6.22 20.70
N MET A 173 2.20 6.97 20.56
CA MET A 173 2.21 8.39 20.26
C MET A 173 1.40 9.17 21.29
N ASN A 174 1.81 10.40 21.58
CA ASN A 174 1.06 11.25 22.49
C ASN A 174 -0.21 11.81 21.81
N LYS A 175 -1.23 12.14 22.62
CA LYS A 175 -2.52 12.66 22.16
C LYS A 175 -2.39 13.90 21.25
N LYS A 176 -1.44 14.77 21.52
CA LYS A 176 -1.23 16.00 20.75
C LYS A 176 -0.78 15.68 19.30
N ASP A 177 0.16 14.76 19.13
CA ASP A 177 0.62 14.35 17.80
C ASP A 177 -0.49 13.62 17.05
N MET A 178 -1.26 12.78 17.73
CA MET A 178 -2.41 12.10 17.14
C MET A 178 -3.46 13.10 16.63
N ILE A 179 -3.82 14.10 17.42
CA ILE A 179 -4.76 15.15 17.00
C ILE A 179 -4.16 15.98 15.83
N ASN A 180 -2.86 16.28 15.84
CA ASN A 180 -2.23 16.99 14.73
C ASN A 180 -2.30 16.20 13.41
N ILE A 181 -2.22 14.87 13.45
CA ILE A 181 -2.30 14.01 12.27
C ILE A 181 -3.74 13.91 11.75
N PHE A 182 -4.69 13.64 12.64
CA PHE A 182 -6.07 13.30 12.26
C PHE A 182 -7.03 14.50 12.29
N GLY A 183 -6.64 15.60 12.92
CA GLY A 183 -7.44 16.82 13.06
C GLY A 183 -8.33 16.84 14.31
N GLU A 184 -8.60 15.70 14.92
CA GLU A 184 -9.43 15.54 16.11
C GLU A 184 -9.06 14.26 16.88
N ASP A 185 -9.58 14.12 18.10
CA ASP A 185 -9.46 12.87 18.87
C ASP A 185 -10.55 11.89 18.44
N LEU A 186 -10.17 10.83 17.74
CA LEU A 186 -11.12 9.86 17.20
C LEU A 186 -11.69 8.92 18.27
N LEU A 187 -11.08 8.83 19.46
CA LEU A 187 -11.60 8.01 20.56
C LEU A 187 -12.76 8.70 21.30
N GLU A 188 -12.91 10.02 21.15
CA GLU A 188 -13.99 10.81 21.73
C GLU A 188 -15.14 11.04 20.73
N LYS A 189 -15.06 10.46 19.53
CA LYS A 189 -16.03 10.69 18.45
C LYS A 189 -17.15 9.65 18.45
N GLU A 190 -18.36 10.05 18.85
CA GLU A 190 -19.53 9.16 18.92
C GLU A 190 -19.97 8.54 17.58
N SER A 191 -19.57 9.11 16.45
CA SER A 191 -19.97 8.66 15.11
C SER A 191 -19.06 7.60 14.48
N LEU A 192 -18.05 7.12 15.21
CA LEU A 192 -17.07 6.14 14.73
C LEU A 192 -17.16 4.78 15.43
#